data_747169cbfa9cd3c59b309c8c86a05577
#
_entry.id   747169cbfa9cd3c59b309c8c86a05577
#
_cell.length_a   1.000
_cell.length_b   1.000
_cell.length_c   1.000
_cell.angle_alpha   90.00
_cell.angle_beta   90.00
_cell.angle_gamma   90.00
#
_symmetry.space_group_name_H-M   'P 1'
#
loop_
_entity.id
_entity.type
_entity.pdbx_description
1 polymer ?
#
loop_
_entity_poly.entity_id
_entity_poly.type
_entity_poly.pdbx_seq_one_letter_code
_entity_poly.pdbx_strand_id
1 'polypeptide(L)'
;LLRVRRDRLAQVDQSLTGRERRVLLAAFYLSRRHRDDADERCPLPSSLAEIARLPDGFRQTLAEHIELMTAQMSGAPEEGDVALADLALMIGGLALARALGPGELSDRVLRAAKSAVV
;
A
#
# COMPACT_ATOMS: atom_id res chain seq x y z
N LEU A 1 10.23 10.30 0.97
CA LEU A 1 9.08 9.55 0.43
C LEU A 1 8.82 8.28 1.22
N LEU A 2 9.82 7.43 1.38
CA LEU A 2 9.69 6.22 2.21
C LEU A 2 9.47 6.58 3.67
N ARG A 3 10.03 7.71 4.12
CA ARG A 3 9.85 8.22 5.47
C ARG A 3 8.40 8.58 5.76
N VAL A 4 7.73 9.26 4.83
CA VAL A 4 6.30 9.59 4.99
C VAL A 4 5.48 8.33 5.12
N ARG A 5 5.78 7.31 4.32
CA ARG A 5 5.12 6.02 4.37
C ARG A 5 5.30 5.34 5.72
N ARG A 6 6.53 5.37 6.24
CA ARG A 6 6.84 4.79 7.56
C ARG A 6 6.07 5.49 8.66
N ASP A 7 6.00 6.81 8.62
CA ASP A 7 5.29 7.60 9.64
C ASP A 7 3.80 7.24 9.65
N ARG A 8 3.19 7.03 8.48
CA ARG A 8 1.79 6.62 8.41
C ARG A 8 1.56 5.24 9.00
N LEU A 9 2.44 4.30 8.74
CA LEU A 9 2.34 2.97 9.35
C LEU A 9 2.51 3.05 10.86
N ALA A 10 3.38 3.93 11.35
CA ALA A 10 3.60 4.11 12.77
C ALA A 10 2.39 4.69 13.49
N GLN A 11 1.47 5.35 12.76
CA GLN A 11 0.24 5.88 13.33
C GLN A 11 -0.84 4.82 13.55
N VAL A 12 -0.66 3.62 12.99
CA VAL A 12 -1.61 2.53 13.21
C VAL A 12 -1.49 2.04 14.63
N ASP A 13 -2.63 1.98 15.34
CA ASP A 13 -2.68 1.57 16.74
C ASP A 13 -2.22 0.11 16.87
N GLN A 14 -1.18 -0.11 17.67
CA GLN A 14 -0.59 -1.42 17.86
C GLN A 14 -1.49 -2.38 18.67
N SER A 15 -2.55 -1.87 19.30
CA SER A 15 -3.54 -2.72 19.98
C SER A 15 -4.48 -3.42 19.00
N LEU A 16 -4.53 -2.96 17.74
CA LEU A 16 -5.38 -3.55 16.71
C LEU A 16 -4.84 -4.90 16.26
N THR A 17 -5.75 -5.80 15.87
CA THR A 17 -5.35 -7.06 15.24
C THR A 17 -4.71 -6.79 13.88
N GLY A 18 -4.01 -7.77 13.32
CA GLY A 18 -3.44 -7.64 11.99
C GLY A 18 -4.50 -7.34 10.93
N ARG A 19 -5.65 -8.05 11.01
CA ARG A 19 -6.77 -7.82 10.10
C ARG A 19 -7.30 -6.38 10.21
N GLU A 20 -7.49 -5.90 11.43
CA GLU A 20 -7.97 -4.53 11.65
C GLU A 20 -6.98 -3.49 11.10
N ARG A 21 -5.69 -3.72 11.27
CA ARG A 21 -4.65 -2.86 10.70
C ARG A 21 -4.73 -2.82 9.18
N ARG A 22 -4.87 -4.00 8.54
CA ARG A 22 -4.94 -4.08 7.08
C ARG A 22 -6.18 -3.39 6.53
N VAL A 23 -7.33 -3.60 7.16
CA VAL A 23 -8.59 -2.97 6.74
C VAL A 23 -8.49 -1.45 6.87
N LEU A 24 -7.94 -0.95 7.99
CA LEU A 24 -7.78 0.47 8.23
C LEU A 24 -6.82 1.11 7.22
N LEU A 25 -5.68 0.48 6.98
CA LEU A 25 -4.71 0.99 6.00
C LEU A 25 -5.28 0.97 4.59
N ALA A 26 -6.02 -0.08 4.22
CA ALA A 26 -6.66 -0.16 2.91
C ALA A 26 -7.71 0.94 2.73
N ALA A 27 -8.48 1.25 3.77
CA ALA A 27 -9.47 2.31 3.72
C ALA A 27 -8.84 3.67 3.41
N PHE A 28 -7.69 3.95 3.98
CA PHE A 28 -6.94 5.16 3.68
C PHE A 28 -6.27 5.09 2.31
N TYR A 29 -5.51 4.02 2.07
CA TYR A 29 -4.65 3.88 0.88
C TYR A 29 -5.46 3.82 -0.42
N LEU A 30 -6.61 3.14 -0.39
CA LEU A 30 -7.47 2.95 -1.55
C LEU A 30 -8.64 3.94 -1.56
N SER A 31 -8.40 5.16 -1.10
CA SER A 31 -9.40 6.22 -1.11
C SER A 31 -9.23 7.14 -2.32
N ARG A 32 -10.32 7.77 -2.72
CA ARG A 32 -10.26 8.78 -3.78
C ARG A 32 -9.36 9.95 -3.39
N ARG A 33 -9.42 10.34 -2.12
CA ARG A 33 -8.58 11.41 -1.59
C ARG A 33 -7.10 11.08 -1.76
N HIS A 34 -6.68 9.88 -1.42
CA HIS A 34 -5.29 9.46 -1.56
C HIS A 34 -4.87 9.34 -3.02
N ARG A 35 -5.77 8.84 -3.88
CA ARG A 35 -5.52 8.79 -5.32
C ARG A 35 -5.22 10.17 -5.88
N ASP A 36 -6.01 11.19 -5.49
CA ASP A 36 -5.99 12.52 -6.09
C ASP A 36 -5.05 13.50 -5.40
N ASP A 37 -4.62 13.22 -4.18
CA ASP A 37 -3.79 14.12 -3.38
C ASP A 37 -2.33 14.02 -3.81
N ALA A 38 -1.81 15.06 -4.45
CA ALA A 38 -0.44 15.12 -4.92
C ALA A 38 0.56 15.17 -3.75
N ASP A 39 0.19 15.80 -2.64
CA ASP A 39 1.09 15.99 -1.49
C ASP A 39 1.26 14.71 -0.67
N GLU A 40 0.23 13.86 -0.66
CA GLU A 40 0.25 12.59 0.08
C GLU A 40 0.47 11.39 -0.84
N ARG A 41 0.85 11.63 -2.08
CA ARG A 41 1.00 10.58 -3.07
C ARG A 41 2.09 9.60 -2.70
N CYS A 42 1.72 8.33 -2.55
CA CYS A 42 2.68 7.26 -2.37
C CYS A 42 3.45 7.05 -3.69
N PRO A 43 4.80 7.07 -3.67
CA PRO A 43 5.59 6.93 -4.90
C PRO A 43 5.66 5.48 -5.41
N LEU A 44 5.37 4.48 -4.57
CA LEU A 44 5.55 3.09 -4.94
C LEU A 44 4.80 2.68 -6.22
N PRO A 45 3.48 2.97 -6.35
CA PRO A 45 2.76 2.52 -7.54
C PRO A 45 3.33 3.02 -8.85
N SER A 46 3.88 4.24 -8.85
CA SER A 46 4.41 4.83 -10.08
C SER A 46 5.89 4.53 -10.32
N SER A 47 6.63 4.06 -9.31
CA SER A 47 8.08 3.87 -9.41
C SER A 47 8.51 2.41 -9.53
N LEU A 48 7.63 1.44 -9.31
CA LEU A 48 8.03 0.04 -9.28
C LEU A 48 8.71 -0.44 -10.57
N ALA A 49 8.18 -0.06 -11.72
CA ALA A 49 8.74 -0.46 -13.00
C ALA A 49 10.13 0.14 -13.22
N GLU A 50 10.36 1.36 -12.74
CA GLU A 50 11.66 2.01 -12.84
C GLU A 50 12.67 1.36 -11.89
N ILE A 51 12.26 1.03 -10.66
CA ILE A 51 13.12 0.39 -9.68
C ILE A 51 13.65 -0.93 -10.23
N ALA A 52 12.84 -1.67 -10.97
CA ALA A 52 13.26 -2.94 -11.55
C ALA A 52 14.43 -2.79 -12.55
N ARG A 53 14.64 -1.59 -13.09
CA ARG A 53 15.72 -1.28 -14.04
C ARG A 53 16.93 -0.65 -13.39
N LEU A 54 16.87 -0.34 -12.10
CA LEU A 54 17.95 0.30 -11.37
C LEU A 54 18.93 -0.75 -10.82
N PRO A 55 20.13 -0.31 -10.39
CA PRO A 55 21.09 -1.23 -9.75
C PRO A 55 20.50 -1.95 -8.54
N ASP A 56 21.06 -3.10 -8.21
CA ASP A 56 20.56 -3.99 -7.17
C ASP A 56 20.36 -3.33 -5.80
N GLY A 57 21.15 -2.29 -5.48
CA GLY A 57 21.00 -1.57 -4.22
C GLY A 57 19.63 -0.95 -4.03
N PHE A 58 18.98 -0.52 -5.11
CA PHE A 58 17.61 0.03 -5.04
C PHE A 58 16.60 -1.08 -4.79
N ARG A 59 16.81 -2.25 -5.35
CA ARG A 59 15.96 -3.42 -5.11
C ARG A 59 16.05 -3.85 -3.65
N GLN A 60 17.24 -3.81 -3.08
CA GLN A 60 17.46 -4.15 -1.68
C GLN A 60 16.70 -3.20 -0.76
N THR A 61 16.77 -1.89 -1.01
CA THR A 61 16.04 -0.88 -0.26
C THR A 61 14.53 -1.10 -0.35
N LEU A 62 14.04 -1.42 -1.55
CA LEU A 62 12.62 -1.73 -1.74
C LEU A 62 12.22 -2.97 -0.94
N ALA A 63 13.02 -4.03 -0.99
CA ALA A 63 12.73 -5.26 -0.27
C ALA A 63 12.63 -5.00 1.24
N GLU A 64 13.56 -4.23 1.80
CA GLU A 64 13.54 -3.87 3.21
C GLU A 64 12.28 -3.08 3.58
N HIS A 65 11.88 -2.16 2.72
CA HIS A 65 10.67 -1.37 2.94
C HIS A 65 9.41 -2.23 2.88
N ILE A 66 9.33 -3.14 1.93
CA ILE A 66 8.19 -4.07 1.80
C ILE A 66 8.11 -4.97 3.04
N GLU A 67 9.24 -5.49 3.50
CA GLU A 67 9.27 -6.30 4.72
C GLU A 67 8.81 -5.52 5.95
N LEU A 68 9.23 -4.26 6.06
CA LEU A 68 8.79 -3.39 7.16
C LEU A 68 7.29 -3.16 7.12
N MET A 69 6.74 -2.83 5.94
CA MET A 69 5.29 -2.62 5.80
C MET A 69 4.51 -3.89 6.12
N THR A 70 4.98 -5.03 5.63
CA THR A 70 4.34 -6.32 5.88
C THR A 70 4.31 -6.63 7.38
N ALA A 71 5.41 -6.38 8.09
CA ALA A 71 5.48 -6.58 9.54
C ALA A 71 4.48 -5.69 10.28
N GLN A 72 4.35 -4.42 9.86
CA GLN A 72 3.40 -3.49 10.48
C GLN A 72 1.94 -3.89 10.23
N MET A 73 1.69 -4.60 9.14
CA MET A 73 0.35 -5.04 8.76
C MET A 73 -0.01 -6.43 9.31
N SER A 74 0.91 -7.07 10.00
CA SER A 74 0.73 -8.43 10.55
C SER A 74 0.57 -8.36 12.05
N GLY A 75 -0.41 -9.11 12.59
CA GLY A 75 -0.56 -9.27 14.04
C GLY A 75 0.33 -10.38 14.59
N ALA A 76 0.74 -11.32 13.72
CA ALA A 76 1.57 -12.46 14.08
C ALA A 76 2.39 -12.88 12.85
N PRO A 77 3.53 -13.59 13.04
CA PRO A 77 4.39 -13.99 11.91
C PRO A 77 3.69 -14.81 10.83
N GLU A 78 2.73 -15.66 11.21
CA GLU A 78 1.99 -16.49 10.26
C GLU A 78 1.04 -15.71 9.36
N GLU A 79 0.82 -14.42 9.64
CA GLU A 79 0.00 -13.55 8.81
C GLU A 79 0.79 -12.86 7.68
N GLY A 80 2.10 -13.15 7.58
CA GLY A 80 2.96 -12.47 6.63
C GLY A 80 2.49 -12.56 5.19
N ASP A 81 2.07 -13.74 4.74
CA ASP A 81 1.62 -13.93 3.37
C ASP A 81 0.30 -13.19 3.08
N VAL A 82 -0.62 -13.19 4.03
CA VAL A 82 -1.88 -12.44 3.90
C VAL A 82 -1.60 -10.94 3.82
N ALA A 83 -0.73 -10.45 4.69
CA ALA A 83 -0.35 -9.03 4.69
C ALA A 83 0.35 -8.65 3.38
N LEU A 84 1.23 -9.50 2.88
CA LEU A 84 1.94 -9.26 1.63
C LEU A 84 0.98 -9.24 0.43
N ALA A 85 0.00 -10.15 0.40
CA ALA A 85 -1.02 -10.17 -0.63
C ALA A 85 -1.88 -8.90 -0.59
N ASP A 86 -2.29 -8.47 0.60
CA ASP A 86 -3.08 -7.25 0.76
C ASP A 86 -2.27 -6.01 0.36
N LEU A 87 -0.98 -5.98 0.68
CA LEU A 87 -0.11 -4.89 0.26
C LEU A 87 0.00 -4.82 -1.26
N ALA A 88 0.20 -5.96 -1.92
CA ALA A 88 0.26 -6.03 -3.39
C ALA A 88 -1.04 -5.52 -4.01
N LEU A 89 -2.18 -5.91 -3.42
CA LEU A 89 -3.50 -5.47 -3.86
C LEU A 89 -3.66 -3.95 -3.70
N MET A 90 -3.23 -3.40 -2.58
CA MET A 90 -3.31 -1.98 -2.31
C MET A 90 -2.46 -1.17 -3.30
N ILE A 91 -1.23 -1.58 -3.53
CA ILE A 91 -0.32 -0.91 -4.47
C ILE A 91 -0.87 -1.00 -5.89
N GLY A 92 -1.26 -2.19 -6.32
CA GLY A 92 -1.82 -2.41 -7.66
C GLY A 92 -3.12 -1.67 -7.87
N GLY A 93 -4.02 -1.69 -6.89
CA GLY A 93 -5.29 -0.98 -6.96
C GLY A 93 -5.10 0.52 -7.08
N LEU A 94 -4.21 1.09 -6.28
CA LEU A 94 -3.91 2.52 -6.34
C LEU A 94 -3.26 2.90 -7.68
N ALA A 95 -2.30 2.11 -8.15
CA ALA A 95 -1.63 2.35 -9.43
C ALA A 95 -2.64 2.36 -10.58
N LEU A 96 -3.52 1.38 -10.60
CA LEU A 96 -4.54 1.27 -11.63
C LEU A 96 -5.52 2.43 -11.59
N ALA A 97 -5.98 2.79 -10.40
CA ALA A 97 -6.90 3.92 -10.22
C ALA A 97 -6.27 5.24 -10.66
N ARG A 98 -5.00 5.47 -10.34
CA ARG A 98 -4.27 6.67 -10.76
C ARG A 98 -4.08 6.71 -12.27
N ALA A 99 -3.78 5.58 -12.89
CA ALA A 99 -3.60 5.49 -14.33
C ALA A 99 -4.90 5.82 -15.09
N LEU A 100 -6.04 5.39 -14.54
CA LEU A 100 -7.34 5.69 -15.12
C LEU A 100 -7.76 7.16 -14.92
N GLY A 101 -7.23 7.82 -13.89
CA GLY A 101 -7.67 9.15 -13.51
C GLY A 101 -9.05 9.16 -12.85
N PRO A 102 -9.51 10.31 -12.35
CA PRO A 102 -10.83 10.40 -11.69
C PRO A 102 -11.95 9.96 -12.63
N GLY A 103 -12.87 9.15 -12.11
CA GLY A 103 -13.99 8.66 -12.88
C GLY A 103 -14.62 7.43 -12.27
N GLU A 104 -15.70 6.96 -12.88
CA GLU A 104 -16.48 5.86 -12.34
C GLU A 104 -15.68 4.54 -12.27
N LEU A 105 -14.97 4.19 -13.33
CA LEU A 105 -14.17 2.96 -13.33
C LEU A 105 -13.04 3.01 -12.31
N SER A 106 -12.35 4.13 -12.22
CA SER A 106 -11.29 4.33 -11.23
C SER A 106 -11.84 4.18 -9.80
N ASP A 107 -12.99 4.82 -9.52
CA ASP A 107 -13.63 4.68 -8.21
C ASP A 107 -14.03 3.24 -7.92
N ARG A 108 -14.50 2.53 -8.94
CA ARG A 108 -14.88 1.11 -8.84
C ARG A 108 -13.67 0.25 -8.53
N VAL A 109 -12.51 0.52 -9.15
CA VAL A 109 -11.26 -0.19 -8.84
C VAL A 109 -10.91 -0.03 -7.36
N LEU A 110 -10.98 1.19 -6.85
CA LEU A 110 -10.68 1.46 -5.43
C LEU A 110 -11.62 0.69 -4.50
N ARG A 111 -12.91 0.70 -4.79
CA ARG A 111 -13.90 -0.03 -3.97
C ARG A 111 -13.67 -1.55 -4.02
N ALA A 112 -13.46 -2.08 -5.22
CA ALA A 112 -13.25 -3.52 -5.40
C ALA A 112 -12.00 -3.99 -4.66
N ALA A 113 -10.88 -3.27 -4.81
CA ALA A 113 -9.63 -3.62 -4.15
C ALA A 113 -9.78 -3.53 -2.62
N LYS A 114 -10.40 -2.47 -2.13
CA LYS A 114 -10.62 -2.28 -0.70
C LYS A 114 -11.46 -3.40 -0.10
N SER A 115 -12.51 -3.81 -0.82
CA SER A 115 -13.39 -4.89 -0.37
C SER A 115 -12.71 -6.25 -0.33
N ALA A 116 -11.64 -6.44 -1.11
CA ALA A 116 -10.91 -7.70 -1.16
C ALA A 116 -9.82 -7.83 -0.09
N VAL A 117 -9.49 -6.76 0.60
CA VAL A 117 -8.52 -6.82 1.71
C VAL A 117 -9.13 -7.63 2.87
N VAL A 118 -8.39 -8.61 3.34
CA VAL A 118 -8.86 -9.59 4.31
C VAL A 118 -8.35 -9.29 5.72
#